data_25b4dd3eb5720c47513212404ba59168
#
_entry.id   25b4dd3eb5720c47513212404ba59168
#
_cell.length_a   1.000
_cell.length_b   1.000
_cell.length_c   1.000
_cell.angle_alpha   90.00
_cell.angle_beta   90.00
_cell.angle_gamma   90.00
#
_symmetry.space_group_name_H-M   'P 1'
#
loop_
_entity.id
_entity.type
_entity.pdbx_description
1 polymer ?
#
loop_
_entity_poly.entity_id
_entity_poly.type
_entity_poly.pdbx_seq_one_letter_code
_entity_poly.pdbx_strand_id
1 'polypeptide(L)'
;EVEIGKIYMGTVRKIMDFGAFVEVLPGTDGLVHISQLAHHRVQAVSDEVKEGDQILVKVLEVDRQGKIRLSRKEAMPAPAGAGTPDPSAR
;
A
#
# COMPACT_ATOMS: atom_id res chain seq x y z
N GLU A 1 -16.98 -0.57 -6.12
CA GLU A 1 -15.76 -0.64 -6.90
C GLU A 1 -14.72 0.32 -6.36
N VAL A 2 -13.46 0.00 -6.62
CA VAL A 2 -12.39 0.88 -6.17
C VAL A 2 -12.27 2.06 -7.12
N GLU A 3 -11.84 3.19 -6.55
CA GLU A 3 -11.64 4.41 -7.32
C GLU A 3 -10.18 4.82 -7.25
N ILE A 4 -9.65 5.24 -8.38
CA ILE A 4 -8.26 5.70 -8.45
C ILE A 4 -8.11 6.93 -7.57
N GLY A 5 -7.04 6.96 -6.79
CA GLY A 5 -6.75 8.09 -5.91
C GLY A 5 -7.36 7.98 -4.52
N LYS A 6 -8.22 7.00 -4.31
CA LYS A 6 -8.83 6.79 -3.00
C LYS A 6 -7.98 5.87 -2.13
N ILE A 7 -8.14 6.03 -0.83
CA ILE A 7 -7.41 5.21 0.15
C ILE A 7 -8.40 4.25 0.79
N TYR A 8 -8.00 2.99 0.86
CA TYR A 8 -8.83 1.93 1.43
C TYR A 8 -8.04 1.18 2.49
N MET A 9 -8.74 0.67 3.47
CA MET A 9 -8.17 -0.29 4.41
C MET A 9 -8.22 -1.65 3.77
N GLY A 10 -7.06 -2.22 3.49
CA GLY A 10 -6.98 -3.53 2.86
C GLY A 10 -6.39 -4.56 3.79
N THR A 11 -6.62 -5.82 3.48
CA THR A 11 -6.06 -6.94 4.23
C THR A 11 -5.03 -7.65 3.36
N VAL A 12 -3.83 -7.83 3.91
CA VAL A 12 -2.77 -8.52 3.18
C VAL A 12 -3.15 -9.99 3.05
N ARG A 13 -3.28 -10.46 1.80
CA ARG A 13 -3.72 -11.83 1.52
C ARG A 13 -2.56 -12.73 1.20
N LYS A 14 -1.52 -12.21 0.55
CA LYS A 14 -0.40 -13.03 0.13
C LYS A 14 0.84 -12.17 0.01
N ILE A 15 1.96 -12.72 0.44
CA ILE A 15 3.26 -12.06 0.37
C ILE A 15 4.08 -12.72 -0.74
N MET A 16 4.62 -11.89 -1.63
CA MET A 16 5.47 -12.34 -2.72
C MET A 16 6.79 -11.59 -2.63
N ASP A 17 7.80 -12.08 -3.36
CA ASP A 17 9.11 -11.43 -3.36
C ASP A 17 9.05 -9.99 -3.89
N PHE A 18 8.14 -9.73 -4.80
CA PHE A 18 8.04 -8.43 -5.46
C PHE A 18 6.98 -7.53 -4.86
N GLY A 19 6.21 -8.01 -3.92
CA GLY A 19 5.17 -7.20 -3.32
C GLY A 19 4.17 -8.04 -2.56
N ALA A 20 3.03 -7.44 -2.25
CA ALA A 20 1.99 -8.13 -1.50
C ALA A 20 0.65 -7.93 -2.19
N PHE A 21 -0.17 -8.98 -2.16
CA PHE A 21 -1.54 -8.88 -2.63
C PHE A 21 -2.42 -8.47 -1.46
N VAL A 22 -3.20 -7.42 -1.65
CA VAL A 22 -4.03 -6.82 -0.62
C VAL A 22 -5.46 -6.77 -1.13
N GLU A 23 -6.38 -7.33 -0.34
CA GLU A 23 -7.79 -7.27 -0.66
C GLU A 23 -8.36 -5.97 -0.12
N VAL A 24 -8.85 -5.10 -1.00
CA VAL A 24 -9.38 -3.80 -0.61
C VAL A 24 -10.90 -3.81 -0.48
N LEU A 25 -11.56 -4.69 -1.23
CA LEU A 25 -13.01 -4.91 -1.14
C LEU A 25 -13.23 -6.41 -1.27
N PRO A 26 -14.36 -6.93 -0.79
CA PRO A 26 -14.63 -8.36 -0.94
C PRO A 26 -14.49 -8.79 -2.40
N GLY A 27 -13.62 -9.74 -2.63
CA GLY A 27 -13.37 -10.25 -3.98
C GLY A 27 -12.52 -9.36 -4.86
N THR A 28 -11.98 -8.26 -4.34
CA THR A 28 -11.19 -7.33 -5.13
C THR A 28 -9.80 -7.17 -4.51
N ASP A 29 -8.79 -7.70 -5.18
CA ASP A 29 -7.41 -7.66 -4.71
C ASP A 29 -6.58 -6.75 -5.59
N GLY A 30 -5.57 -6.14 -4.98
CA GLY A 30 -4.60 -5.36 -5.72
C GLY A 30 -3.20 -5.72 -5.28
N LEU A 31 -2.22 -5.25 -6.03
CA LEU A 31 -0.82 -5.51 -5.74
C LEU A 31 -0.16 -4.24 -5.21
N VAL A 32 0.50 -4.39 -4.07
CA VAL A 32 1.39 -3.35 -3.54
C VAL A 32 2.81 -3.80 -3.87
N HIS A 33 3.44 -3.15 -4.84
CA HIS A 33 4.81 -3.48 -5.22
C HIS A 33 5.75 -3.19 -4.05
N ILE A 34 6.86 -3.93 -3.98
CA ILE A 34 7.81 -3.76 -2.89
C ILE A 34 8.29 -2.31 -2.77
N SER A 35 8.44 -1.61 -3.87
CA SER A 35 8.87 -0.21 -3.87
C SER A 35 7.78 0.73 -3.35
N GLN A 36 6.56 0.25 -3.21
CA GLN A 36 5.43 1.06 -2.75
C GLN A 36 5.00 0.73 -1.33
N LEU A 37 5.78 -0.09 -0.62
CA LEU A 37 5.42 -0.49 0.74
C LEU A 37 5.78 0.55 1.78
N ALA A 38 6.84 1.31 1.56
CA ALA A 38 7.29 2.29 2.54
C ALA A 38 8.07 3.39 1.83
N HIS A 39 8.33 4.47 2.56
CA HIS A 39 9.12 5.59 2.04
C HIS A 39 10.61 5.30 2.04
N HIS A 40 11.03 4.26 2.77
CA HIS A 40 12.42 3.83 2.76
C HIS A 40 12.55 2.58 1.92
N ARG A 41 13.78 2.19 1.64
CA ARG A 41 14.06 1.00 0.87
C ARG A 41 13.68 -0.24 1.66
N VAL A 42 12.85 -1.09 1.06
CA VAL A 42 12.39 -2.31 1.69
C VAL A 42 13.16 -3.48 1.10
N GLN A 43 13.80 -4.27 1.94
CA GLN A 43 14.60 -5.40 1.47
C GLN A 43 13.75 -6.64 1.25
N ALA A 44 12.77 -6.84 2.11
CA ALA A 44 11.85 -7.97 1.95
C ALA A 44 10.45 -7.50 2.30
N VAL A 45 9.48 -7.98 1.53
CA VAL A 45 8.09 -7.58 1.74
C VAL A 45 7.63 -7.95 3.14
N SER A 46 8.04 -9.13 3.63
CA SER A 46 7.66 -9.59 4.95
C SER A 46 8.24 -8.78 6.09
N ASP A 47 9.22 -7.93 5.80
CA ASP A 47 9.75 -7.02 6.82
C ASP A 47 8.77 -5.89 7.12
N GLU A 48 7.88 -5.59 6.19
CA GLU A 48 6.95 -4.47 6.35
C GLU A 48 5.54 -4.92 6.64
N VAL A 49 5.10 -6.02 6.04
CA VAL A 49 3.73 -6.49 6.18
C VAL A 49 3.73 -8.00 6.28
N LYS A 50 2.68 -8.54 6.86
CA LYS A 50 2.48 -9.98 6.99
C LYS A 50 1.08 -10.33 6.54
N GLU A 51 0.89 -11.59 6.18
CA GLU A 51 -0.43 -12.07 5.80
C GLU A 51 -1.41 -11.85 6.94
N GLY A 52 -2.57 -11.31 6.61
CA GLY A 52 -3.58 -11.01 7.59
C GLY A 52 -3.51 -9.60 8.16
N ASP A 53 -2.44 -8.87 7.90
CA ASP A 53 -2.32 -7.49 8.36
C ASP A 53 -3.32 -6.61 7.63
N GLN A 54 -3.84 -5.62 8.35
CA GLN A 54 -4.67 -4.60 7.74
C GLN A 54 -3.83 -3.34 7.58
N ILE A 55 -3.79 -2.85 6.34
CA ILE A 55 -2.99 -1.69 6.02
C ILE A 55 -3.80 -0.73 5.16
N LEU A 56 -3.44 0.54 5.21
CA LEU A 56 -4.03 1.54 4.34
C LEU A 56 -3.28 1.54 3.02
N VAL A 57 -4.02 1.53 1.93
CA VAL A 57 -3.42 1.56 0.59
C VAL A 57 -4.20 2.54 -0.27
N LYS A 58 -3.48 3.18 -1.17
CA LYS A 58 -4.07 4.12 -2.12
C LYS A 58 -4.11 3.46 -3.49
N VAL A 59 -5.22 3.60 -4.18
CA VAL A 59 -5.36 3.04 -5.52
C VAL A 59 -4.64 3.93 -6.50
N LEU A 60 -3.62 3.39 -7.15
CA LEU A 60 -2.85 4.12 -8.14
C LEU A 60 -3.41 3.95 -9.53
N GLU A 61 -3.84 2.73 -9.85
CA GLU A 61 -4.27 2.42 -11.21
C GLU A 61 -5.15 1.18 -11.19
N VAL A 62 -6.12 1.14 -12.08
CA VAL A 62 -6.95 -0.05 -12.31
C VAL A 62 -6.87 -0.31 -13.80
N ASP A 63 -6.37 -1.49 -14.18
CA ASP A 63 -6.25 -1.78 -15.60
C ASP A 63 -7.51 -2.46 -16.13
N ARG A 64 -7.52 -2.69 -17.43
CA ARG A 64 -8.72 -3.23 -18.09
C ARG A 64 -9.02 -4.66 -17.68
N GLN A 65 -8.03 -5.37 -17.19
CA GLN A 65 -8.20 -6.75 -16.78
C GLN A 65 -8.63 -6.86 -15.33
N GLY A 66 -8.83 -5.73 -14.68
CA GLY A 66 -9.24 -5.72 -13.29
C GLY A 66 -8.08 -5.79 -12.32
N LYS A 67 -6.86 -5.67 -12.81
CA LYS A 67 -5.69 -5.63 -11.93
C LYS A 67 -5.55 -4.25 -11.34
N ILE A 68 -5.33 -4.20 -10.05
CA ILE A 68 -5.29 -2.95 -9.31
C ILE A 68 -3.88 -2.77 -8.77
N ARG A 69 -3.32 -1.59 -8.99
CA ARG A 69 -2.04 -1.23 -8.41
C ARG A 69 -2.31 -0.37 -7.18
N LEU A 70 -1.70 -0.76 -6.10
CA LEU A 70 -1.89 -0.09 -4.81
C LEU A 70 -0.56 0.42 -4.31
N SER A 71 -0.63 1.41 -3.40
CA SER A 71 0.56 1.95 -2.77
C SER A 71 0.28 2.19 -1.30
N ARG A 72 1.01 1.49 -0.45
CA ARG A 72 0.97 1.75 0.98
C ARG A 72 1.73 3.04 1.29
N LYS A 73 2.82 3.25 0.55
CA LYS A 73 3.65 4.43 0.69
C LYS A 73 2.85 5.72 0.44
N GLU A 74 2.01 5.72 -0.59
CA GLU A 74 1.20 6.89 -0.91
C GLU A 74 0.07 7.12 0.07
N ALA A 75 -0.32 6.09 0.81
CA ALA A 75 -1.36 6.21 1.83
C ALA A 75 -0.78 6.64 3.18
N MET A 76 0.54 6.64 3.33
CA MET A 76 1.20 7.02 4.55
C MET A 76 1.67 8.47 4.47
N PRO A 77 1.69 9.20 5.58
CA PRO A 77 2.27 10.54 5.57
C PRO A 77 3.75 10.46 5.23
N ALA A 78 4.28 11.50 4.61
CA ALA A 78 5.69 11.57 4.30
C ALA A 78 6.50 11.52 5.60
N PRO A 79 7.72 10.97 5.55
CA PRO A 79 8.57 10.94 6.75
C PRO A 79 8.82 12.35 7.26
N ALA A 80 8.95 12.47 8.57
CA ALA A 80 9.31 13.73 9.17
C ALA A 80 10.61 14.22 8.55
N GLY A 81 10.69 15.46 8.28
CA GLY A 81 11.85 16.00 7.62
C GLY A 81 11.73 15.99 6.13
N ALA A 82 10.87 15.17 5.61
CA ALA A 82 10.62 15.23 4.20
C ALA A 82 9.49 16.15 3.92
N GLY A 83 8.99 16.75 4.83
CA GLY A 83 8.00 17.62 4.60
C GLY A 83 7.31 18.00 5.68
N THR A 84 7.06 17.78 6.46
CA THR A 84 6.40 18.29 7.32
C THR A 84 6.46 18.35 8.42
N PRO A 85 6.45 18.78 8.91
CA PRO A 85 6.67 18.69 10.19
C PRO A 85 5.53 18.50 10.89
N ASP A 86 5.54 18.16 11.21
CA ASP A 86 4.87 18.11 11.94
C ASP A 86 4.42 18.53 12.58
N PRO A 87 4.12 18.68 12.66
CA PRO A 87 4.02 19.28 13.45
C PRO A 87 3.79 18.94 14.46
N SER A 88 3.82 18.54 14.46
CA SER A 88 3.79 18.33 15.47
C SER A 88 4.58 17.92 15.60
N ALA A 89 4.94 18.06 15.02
CA ALA A 89 5.69 17.75 15.24
C ALA A 89 6.35 18.34 15.54
N ARG A 90 6.29 18.73 15.49
CA ARG A 90 6.89 18.99 15.78
C ARG A 90 6.72 19.01 16.33
#